data_deac2d53aaad3426dad37e14c5b0694c
#
_entry.id   deac2d53aaad3426dad37e14c5b0694c
#
_cell.length_a   1.000
_cell.length_b   1.000
_cell.length_c   1.000
_cell.angle_alpha   90.00
_cell.angle_beta   90.00
_cell.angle_gamma   90.00
#
_symmetry.space_group_name_H-M   'P 1'
#
loop_
_entity.id
_entity.type
_entity.pdbx_description
1 polymer ?
#
loop_
_entity_poly.entity_id
_entity_poly.type
_entity_poly.pdbx_seq_one_letter_code
_entity_poly.pdbx_strand_id
1 'polypeptide(L)'
;MEDAGFVAHYPEEGRWGLGVAAFEVGAAYLRHDPLERLARAPIQRLAAEVAHITPAVALLGVLHGRETLYLLKDAPSTPVTIVAEVGVRLPASLTASGRTLLADLPAAQVRALFPNAASFVDRTGAGPMTLRSLNLLLGEERLRGWAEEDGFISEGVASVAVASHDHDGRPAASVGLTFRSDQADRGARAVLAAAARRCAREITRRLSGSGAGPRA
;
A
#
# COMPACT_ATOMS: atom_id res chain seq x y z
N MET A 1 -14.20 -19.63 -18.51
CA MET A 1 -14.32 -18.80 -17.30
C MET A 1 -15.77 -18.70 -16.82
N GLU A 2 -16.75 -18.62 -17.74
CA GLU A 2 -18.16 -18.67 -17.39
C GLU A 2 -18.54 -20.05 -16.86
N ASP A 3 -18.22 -21.14 -17.56
CA ASP A 3 -18.48 -22.53 -17.12
C ASP A 3 -17.84 -22.87 -15.76
N ALA A 4 -16.76 -22.18 -15.41
CA ALA A 4 -16.09 -22.32 -14.11
C ALA A 4 -16.63 -21.35 -13.05
N GLY A 5 -17.68 -20.57 -13.34
CA GLY A 5 -18.33 -19.65 -12.41
C GLY A 5 -17.54 -18.42 -12.00
N PHE A 6 -16.42 -18.10 -12.68
CA PHE A 6 -15.62 -16.90 -12.40
C PHE A 6 -16.24 -15.63 -12.97
N VAL A 7 -16.99 -15.76 -14.07
CA VAL A 7 -17.65 -14.66 -14.76
C VAL A 7 -19.10 -15.04 -14.98
N ALA A 8 -20.02 -14.12 -14.73
CA ALA A 8 -21.44 -14.26 -15.01
C ALA A 8 -21.86 -13.28 -16.12
N HIS A 9 -22.62 -13.76 -17.09
CA HIS A 9 -23.23 -12.92 -18.12
C HIS A 9 -24.63 -12.49 -17.69
N TYR A 10 -24.93 -11.21 -17.81
CA TYR A 10 -26.24 -10.62 -17.57
C TYR A 10 -26.82 -10.15 -18.91
N PRO A 11 -27.51 -11.05 -19.66
CA PRO A 11 -27.96 -10.74 -21.03
C PRO A 11 -28.92 -9.54 -21.11
N GLU A 12 -29.78 -9.37 -20.10
CA GLU A 12 -30.75 -8.29 -20.05
C GLU A 12 -30.11 -6.91 -19.92
N GLU A 13 -28.91 -6.84 -19.35
CA GLU A 13 -28.15 -5.61 -19.14
C GLU A 13 -26.99 -5.46 -20.14
N GLY A 14 -26.72 -6.48 -20.96
CA GLY A 14 -25.58 -6.52 -21.86
C GLY A 14 -24.22 -6.45 -21.16
N ARG A 15 -24.15 -6.88 -19.88
CA ARG A 15 -22.95 -6.76 -19.06
C ARG A 15 -22.42 -8.11 -18.57
N TRP A 16 -21.14 -8.09 -18.26
CA TRP A 16 -20.46 -9.19 -17.57
C TRP A 16 -20.11 -8.76 -16.16
N GLY A 17 -20.25 -9.65 -15.20
CA GLY A 17 -19.88 -9.44 -13.81
C GLY A 17 -19.03 -10.58 -13.26
N LEU A 18 -18.55 -10.42 -12.04
CA LEU A 18 -17.86 -11.50 -11.31
C LEU A 18 -18.88 -12.56 -10.89
N GLY A 19 -18.56 -13.81 -11.16
CA GLY A 19 -19.34 -14.97 -10.72
C GLY A 19 -18.95 -15.44 -9.32
N VAL A 20 -19.72 -16.38 -8.77
CA VAL A 20 -19.57 -16.91 -7.39
C VAL A 20 -18.16 -17.48 -7.14
N ALA A 21 -17.57 -18.18 -8.12
CA ALA A 21 -16.23 -18.74 -7.96
C ALA A 21 -15.14 -17.66 -7.75
N ALA A 22 -15.30 -16.47 -8.35
CA ALA A 22 -14.40 -15.35 -8.08
C ALA A 22 -14.51 -14.87 -6.63
N PHE A 23 -15.73 -14.80 -6.08
CA PHE A 23 -15.97 -14.49 -4.68
C PHE A 23 -15.38 -15.56 -3.75
N GLU A 24 -15.57 -16.85 -4.06
CA GLU A 24 -15.05 -17.96 -3.25
C GLU A 24 -13.52 -17.93 -3.14
N VAL A 25 -12.82 -17.71 -4.28
CA VAL A 25 -11.36 -17.59 -4.31
C VAL A 25 -10.89 -16.35 -3.55
N GLY A 26 -11.53 -15.20 -3.76
CA GLY A 26 -11.21 -13.98 -3.03
C GLY A 26 -11.42 -14.12 -1.52
N ALA A 27 -12.54 -14.72 -1.11
CA ALA A 27 -12.85 -14.98 0.29
C ALA A 27 -11.90 -16.03 0.91
N ALA A 28 -11.45 -17.04 0.14
CA ALA A 28 -10.44 -17.99 0.59
C ALA A 28 -9.09 -17.30 0.78
N TYR A 29 -8.66 -16.44 -0.17
CA TYR A 29 -7.45 -15.66 -0.04
C TYR A 29 -7.46 -14.82 1.26
N LEU A 30 -8.52 -14.05 1.50
CA LEU A 30 -8.66 -13.21 2.69
C LEU A 30 -8.66 -14.01 4.01
N ARG A 31 -9.18 -15.25 4.00
CA ARG A 31 -9.16 -16.13 5.20
C ARG A 31 -7.79 -16.75 5.46
N HIS A 32 -7.03 -17.03 4.42
CA HIS A 32 -5.79 -17.81 4.50
C HIS A 32 -4.53 -16.97 4.40
N ASP A 33 -4.62 -15.72 3.90
CA ASP A 33 -3.48 -14.82 3.86
C ASP A 33 -3.08 -14.40 5.28
N PRO A 34 -1.91 -14.85 5.77
CA PRO A 34 -1.45 -14.51 7.11
C PRO A 34 -1.21 -13.00 7.27
N LEU A 35 -0.79 -12.31 6.20
CA LEU A 35 -0.48 -10.88 6.22
C LEU A 35 -1.71 -10.05 6.59
N GLU A 36 -2.83 -10.23 5.87
CA GLU A 36 -4.05 -9.47 6.13
C GLU A 36 -4.58 -9.73 7.54
N ARG A 37 -4.66 -10.99 7.95
CA ARG A 37 -5.10 -11.39 9.28
C ARG A 37 -4.25 -10.79 10.39
N LEU A 38 -2.92 -10.79 10.23
CA LEU A 38 -1.98 -10.28 11.23
C LEU A 38 -1.94 -8.75 11.28
N ALA A 39 -2.20 -8.08 10.14
CA ALA A 39 -2.13 -6.63 10.01
C ALA A 39 -3.45 -5.91 10.38
N ARG A 40 -4.61 -6.56 10.29
CA ARG A 40 -5.92 -5.93 10.47
C ARG A 40 -6.02 -5.13 11.77
N ALA A 41 -5.78 -5.76 12.92
CA ALA A 41 -5.86 -5.08 14.21
C ALA A 41 -4.79 -3.97 14.39
N PRO A 42 -3.51 -4.14 13.98
CA PRO A 42 -2.55 -3.03 13.94
C PRO A 42 -2.99 -1.83 13.10
N ILE A 43 -3.54 -2.05 11.90
CA ILE A 43 -4.02 -0.97 11.01
C ILE A 43 -5.19 -0.21 11.64
N GLN A 44 -6.16 -0.90 12.23
CA GLN A 44 -7.29 -0.27 12.94
C GLN A 44 -6.82 0.58 14.12
N ARG A 45 -5.88 0.08 14.92
CA ARG A 45 -5.31 0.86 16.03
C ARG A 45 -4.54 2.09 15.53
N LEU A 46 -3.79 1.96 14.42
CA LEU A 46 -3.08 3.08 13.82
C LEU A 46 -4.04 4.20 13.42
N ALA A 47 -5.15 3.88 12.74
CA ALA A 47 -6.15 4.87 12.34
C ALA A 47 -6.72 5.60 13.56
N ALA A 48 -7.09 4.88 14.61
CA ALA A 48 -7.58 5.47 15.87
C ALA A 48 -6.51 6.31 16.58
N GLU A 49 -5.25 5.86 16.59
CA GLU A 49 -4.13 6.57 17.23
C GLU A 49 -3.87 7.93 16.59
N VAL A 50 -3.94 8.05 15.26
CA VAL A 50 -3.61 9.29 14.56
C VAL A 50 -4.79 10.25 14.40
N ALA A 51 -6.01 9.83 14.72
CA ALA A 51 -7.22 10.61 14.50
C ALA A 51 -7.22 11.99 15.21
N HIS A 52 -6.48 12.11 16.31
CA HIS A 52 -6.34 13.40 17.04
C HIS A 52 -5.30 14.34 16.40
N ILE A 53 -4.45 13.86 15.51
CA ILE A 53 -3.44 14.67 14.79
C ILE A 53 -4.08 15.22 13.51
N THR A 54 -4.58 14.33 12.67
CA THR A 54 -5.33 14.65 11.46
C THR A 54 -6.21 13.45 11.07
N PRO A 55 -7.39 13.69 10.47
CA PRO A 55 -8.15 12.62 9.85
C PRO A 55 -7.32 11.96 8.75
N ALA A 56 -6.88 10.73 8.98
CA ALA A 56 -6.07 9.97 8.03
C ALA A 56 -6.64 8.58 7.80
N VAL A 57 -6.57 8.12 6.57
CA VAL A 57 -6.92 6.75 6.19
C VAL A 57 -5.69 5.88 6.32
N ALA A 58 -5.77 4.85 7.16
CA ALA A 58 -4.72 3.85 7.31
C ALA A 58 -4.89 2.74 6.25
N LEU A 59 -3.79 2.39 5.59
CA LEU A 59 -3.74 1.48 4.46
C LEU A 59 -2.66 0.43 4.66
N LEU A 60 -2.97 -0.81 4.25
CA LEU A 60 -1.97 -1.86 4.04
C LEU A 60 -1.85 -2.10 2.55
N GLY A 61 -0.65 -1.94 2.00
CA GLY A 61 -0.38 -2.16 0.58
C GLY A 61 0.73 -3.19 0.36
N VAL A 62 0.67 -3.92 -0.74
CA VAL A 62 1.72 -4.83 -1.20
C VAL A 62 2.19 -4.44 -2.58
N LEU A 63 3.44 -4.74 -2.90
CA LEU A 63 3.98 -4.51 -4.23
C LEU A 63 3.57 -5.63 -5.18
N HIS A 64 2.94 -5.29 -6.28
CA HIS A 64 2.58 -6.20 -7.36
C HIS A 64 3.09 -5.66 -8.69
N GLY A 65 4.26 -6.12 -9.11
CA GLY A 65 4.95 -5.55 -10.25
C GLY A 65 5.31 -4.08 -10.02
N ARG A 66 4.79 -3.18 -10.85
CA ARG A 66 4.99 -1.73 -10.75
C ARG A 66 3.87 -1.01 -10.00
N GLU A 67 2.99 -1.75 -9.36
CA GLU A 67 1.80 -1.21 -8.71
C GLU A 67 1.78 -1.57 -7.24
N THR A 68 1.18 -0.71 -6.45
CA THR A 68 0.77 -1.00 -5.07
C THR A 68 -0.66 -1.49 -5.08
N LEU A 69 -0.90 -2.70 -4.60
CA LEU A 69 -2.24 -3.25 -4.37
C LEU A 69 -2.59 -3.06 -2.90
N TYR A 70 -3.74 -2.44 -2.62
CA TYR A 70 -4.20 -2.24 -1.25
C TYR A 70 -5.05 -3.43 -0.77
N LEU A 71 -4.65 -4.03 0.35
CA LEU A 71 -5.30 -5.19 0.97
C LEU A 71 -6.22 -4.80 2.13
N LEU A 72 -5.84 -3.76 2.90
CA LEU A 72 -6.63 -3.26 4.01
C LEU A 72 -6.76 -1.75 3.93
N LYS A 73 -7.92 -1.26 4.38
CA LYS A 73 -8.23 0.15 4.58
C LYS A 73 -8.99 0.29 5.89
N ASP A 74 -8.58 1.23 6.71
CA ASP A 74 -9.33 1.71 7.86
C ASP A 74 -9.43 3.23 7.78
N ALA A 75 -10.66 3.74 7.79
CA ALA A 75 -10.95 5.15 7.59
C ALA A 75 -11.56 5.75 8.86
N PRO A 76 -11.24 7.02 9.18
CA PRO A 76 -11.90 7.73 10.26
C PRO A 76 -13.39 7.93 9.96
N SER A 77 -14.17 8.20 11.01
CA SER A 77 -15.60 8.54 10.87
C SER A 77 -15.84 9.81 10.04
N THR A 78 -14.86 10.73 10.00
CA THR A 78 -14.89 11.91 9.14
C THR A 78 -14.44 11.51 7.73
N PRO A 79 -15.25 11.74 6.68
CA PRO A 79 -14.90 11.30 5.34
C PRO A 79 -13.63 11.98 4.82
N VAL A 80 -12.65 11.19 4.42
CA VAL A 80 -11.51 11.62 3.62
C VAL A 80 -11.67 10.96 2.25
N THR A 81 -11.93 11.77 1.23
CA THR A 81 -12.07 11.23 -0.14
C THR A 81 -10.69 10.92 -0.69
N ILE A 82 -10.40 9.64 -0.85
CA ILE A 82 -9.17 9.15 -1.46
C ILE A 82 -9.49 8.10 -2.52
N VAL A 83 -8.60 7.94 -3.50
CA VAL A 83 -8.75 6.93 -4.56
C VAL A 83 -8.28 5.54 -4.14
N ALA A 84 -7.60 5.41 -3.01
CA ALA A 84 -7.13 4.12 -2.51
C ALA A 84 -8.28 3.36 -1.82
N GLU A 85 -8.70 2.26 -2.43
CA GLU A 85 -9.68 1.31 -1.91
C GLU A 85 -9.08 -0.10 -1.87
N VAL A 86 -9.65 -0.99 -1.08
CA VAL A 86 -9.26 -2.40 -1.07
C VAL A 86 -9.44 -2.99 -2.47
N GLY A 87 -8.40 -3.66 -2.98
CA GLY A 87 -8.36 -4.21 -4.34
C GLY A 87 -7.93 -3.21 -5.42
N VAL A 88 -7.83 -1.92 -5.11
CA VAL A 88 -7.33 -0.91 -6.07
C VAL A 88 -5.81 -1.01 -6.19
N ARG A 89 -5.33 -0.80 -7.42
CA ARG A 89 -3.91 -0.73 -7.78
C ARG A 89 -3.55 0.69 -8.17
N LEU A 90 -2.47 1.21 -7.61
CA LEU A 90 -1.92 2.51 -7.94
C LEU A 90 -0.43 2.38 -8.32
N PRO A 91 0.11 3.27 -9.19
CA PRO A 91 1.51 3.23 -9.58
C PRO A 91 2.46 3.32 -8.38
N ALA A 92 3.30 2.29 -8.20
CA ALA A 92 4.20 2.20 -7.04
C ALA A 92 5.23 3.33 -7.00
N SER A 93 5.64 3.87 -8.17
CA SER A 93 6.54 5.01 -8.25
C SER A 93 5.93 6.32 -7.72
N LEU A 94 4.61 6.44 -7.75
CA LEU A 94 3.90 7.64 -7.31
C LEU A 94 3.40 7.56 -5.87
N THR A 95 3.07 6.36 -5.36
CA THR A 95 2.56 6.20 -4.00
C THR A 95 3.70 6.13 -2.97
N ALA A 96 3.53 6.75 -1.80
CA ALA A 96 4.42 6.55 -0.66
C ALA A 96 4.50 5.06 -0.29
N SER A 97 3.37 4.36 -0.30
CA SER A 97 3.26 2.90 -0.05
C SER A 97 4.11 2.06 -1.00
N GLY A 98 4.09 2.38 -2.29
CA GLY A 98 4.91 1.66 -3.28
C GLY A 98 6.39 1.99 -3.16
N ARG A 99 6.73 3.28 -2.99
CA ARG A 99 8.14 3.68 -2.91
C ARG A 99 8.85 3.15 -1.68
N THR A 100 8.19 3.07 -0.52
CA THR A 100 8.82 2.47 0.66
C THR A 100 9.18 1.00 0.43
N LEU A 101 8.37 0.26 -0.35
CA LEU A 101 8.67 -1.13 -0.73
C LEU A 101 9.78 -1.19 -1.80
N LEU A 102 9.70 -0.33 -2.83
CA LEU A 102 10.74 -0.24 -3.87
C LEU A 102 12.10 0.15 -3.28
N ALA A 103 12.13 1.02 -2.25
CA ALA A 103 13.35 1.46 -1.59
C ALA A 103 14.12 0.30 -0.95
N ASP A 104 13.43 -0.76 -0.51
CA ASP A 104 14.03 -1.93 0.14
C ASP A 104 14.37 -3.06 -0.85
N LEU A 105 14.02 -2.90 -2.13
CA LEU A 105 14.42 -3.85 -3.16
C LEU A 105 15.88 -3.62 -3.62
N PRO A 106 16.57 -4.68 -4.09
CA PRO A 106 17.83 -4.54 -4.81
C PRO A 106 17.68 -3.64 -6.04
N ALA A 107 18.66 -2.77 -6.30
CA ALA A 107 18.62 -1.83 -7.44
C ALA A 107 18.40 -2.52 -8.80
N ALA A 108 18.88 -3.75 -8.97
CA ALA A 108 18.65 -4.55 -10.18
C ALA A 108 17.15 -4.89 -10.37
N GLN A 109 16.43 -5.18 -9.29
CA GLN A 109 14.99 -5.45 -9.35
C GLN A 109 14.20 -4.17 -9.66
N VAL A 110 14.54 -3.04 -9.04
CA VAL A 110 13.92 -1.76 -9.38
C VAL A 110 14.12 -1.44 -10.86
N ARG A 111 15.33 -1.63 -11.38
CA ARG A 111 15.62 -1.42 -12.81
C ARG A 111 14.81 -2.35 -13.71
N ALA A 112 14.64 -3.61 -13.33
CA ALA A 112 13.82 -4.58 -14.07
C ALA A 112 12.32 -4.19 -14.08
N LEU A 113 11.83 -3.61 -13.01
CA LEU A 113 10.45 -3.11 -12.92
C LEU A 113 10.24 -1.85 -13.78
N PHE A 114 11.25 -0.99 -13.92
CA PHE A 114 11.17 0.28 -14.66
C PHE A 114 12.21 0.34 -15.80
N PRO A 115 12.09 -0.52 -16.84
CA PRO A 115 13.10 -0.65 -17.89
C PRO A 115 13.18 0.54 -18.86
N ASN A 116 12.12 1.35 -18.96
CA ASN A 116 12.03 2.47 -19.92
C ASN A 116 11.04 3.54 -19.45
N ALA A 117 10.94 4.65 -20.19
CA ALA A 117 10.05 5.76 -19.87
C ALA A 117 8.56 5.38 -19.84
N ALA A 118 8.11 4.44 -20.67
CA ALA A 118 6.72 3.96 -20.68
C ALA A 118 6.33 3.19 -19.40
N SER A 119 7.31 2.90 -18.54
CA SER A 119 7.07 2.30 -17.22
C SER A 119 6.55 3.31 -16.19
N PHE A 120 6.65 4.60 -16.48
CA PHE A 120 6.21 5.68 -15.60
C PHE A 120 4.87 6.25 -16.05
N VAL A 121 4.02 6.55 -15.08
CA VAL A 121 2.69 7.14 -15.30
C VAL A 121 2.71 8.56 -14.76
N ASP A 122 2.19 9.51 -15.50
CA ASP A 122 1.89 10.84 -15.03
C ASP A 122 0.41 10.93 -14.65
N ARG A 123 0.11 11.49 -13.47
CA ARG A 123 -1.26 11.69 -13.00
C ARG A 123 -1.57 13.17 -12.75
N THR A 124 -0.61 13.93 -12.26
CA THR A 124 -0.80 15.30 -11.79
C THR A 124 0.32 16.24 -12.26
N GLY A 125 1.23 15.76 -13.08
CA GLY A 125 2.47 16.50 -13.42
C GLY A 125 3.56 16.41 -12.35
N ALA A 126 3.29 15.73 -11.22
CA ALA A 126 4.23 15.59 -10.12
C ALA A 126 4.72 14.14 -9.96
N GLY A 127 5.87 13.97 -9.31
CA GLY A 127 6.47 12.67 -9.05
C GLY A 127 7.57 12.26 -10.04
N PRO A 128 8.21 11.10 -9.83
CA PRO A 128 9.32 10.64 -10.66
C PRO A 128 8.83 10.10 -12.01
N MET A 129 9.37 10.65 -13.11
CA MET A 129 9.08 10.27 -14.50
C MET A 129 10.21 9.50 -15.18
N THR A 130 11.31 9.25 -14.45
CA THR A 130 12.47 8.49 -14.94
C THR A 130 13.02 7.59 -13.86
N LEU A 131 13.74 6.52 -14.26
CA LEU A 131 14.44 5.66 -13.31
C LEU A 131 15.45 6.44 -12.46
N ARG A 132 16.10 7.46 -13.05
CA ARG A 132 17.05 8.32 -12.33
C ARG A 132 16.35 9.12 -11.23
N SER A 133 15.25 9.80 -11.54
CA SER A 133 14.49 10.57 -10.53
C SER A 133 13.87 9.67 -9.48
N LEU A 134 13.37 8.48 -9.87
CA LEU A 134 12.90 7.50 -8.92
C LEU A 134 14.00 7.05 -7.96
N ASN A 135 15.17 6.66 -8.47
CA ASN A 135 16.29 6.19 -7.64
C ASN A 135 16.81 7.27 -6.66
N LEU A 136 16.83 8.54 -7.07
CA LEU A 136 17.17 9.64 -6.16
C LEU A 136 16.17 9.71 -5.00
N LEU A 137 14.88 9.72 -5.32
CA LEU A 137 13.82 9.77 -4.33
C LEU A 137 13.83 8.55 -3.38
N LEU A 138 14.00 7.33 -3.93
CA LEU A 138 14.13 6.10 -3.11
C LEU A 138 15.37 6.16 -2.19
N GLY A 139 16.46 6.77 -2.64
CA GLY A 139 17.67 6.97 -1.82
C GLY A 139 17.40 7.88 -0.61
N GLU A 140 16.73 9.01 -0.84
CA GLU A 140 16.34 9.96 0.21
C GLU A 140 15.35 9.32 1.21
N GLU A 141 14.35 8.61 0.70
CA GLU A 141 13.33 7.93 1.52
C GLU A 141 13.93 6.79 2.36
N ARG A 142 14.89 6.04 1.81
CA ARG A 142 15.64 5.01 2.54
C ARG A 142 16.45 5.61 3.69
N LEU A 143 17.15 6.72 3.47
CA LEU A 143 17.91 7.41 4.51
C LEU A 143 17.00 7.97 5.60
N ARG A 144 15.86 8.53 5.23
CA ARG A 144 14.84 9.05 6.15
C ARG A 144 14.10 7.91 6.88
N GLY A 145 14.01 6.73 6.25
CA GLY A 145 13.35 5.53 6.76
C GLY A 145 11.82 5.56 6.65
N TRP A 146 11.27 6.38 5.78
CA TRP A 146 9.85 6.44 5.39
C TRP A 146 9.71 7.19 4.08
N ALA A 147 8.66 6.86 3.33
CA ALA A 147 8.31 7.52 2.08
C ALA A 147 7.20 8.55 2.30
N GLU A 148 7.23 9.62 1.49
CA GLU A 148 6.21 10.67 1.51
C GLU A 148 5.84 11.05 0.07
N GLU A 149 4.55 11.21 -0.19
CA GLU A 149 4.08 11.83 -1.41
C GLU A 149 3.09 12.95 -1.08
N ASP A 150 3.04 13.98 -1.94
CA ASP A 150 2.11 15.09 -1.83
C ASP A 150 1.65 15.48 -3.24
N GLY A 151 0.40 15.15 -3.54
CA GLY A 151 -0.21 15.48 -4.82
C GLY A 151 0.23 14.61 -6.00
N PHE A 152 1.03 13.54 -5.84
CA PHE A 152 1.46 12.70 -6.99
C PHE A 152 0.32 11.83 -7.54
N ILE A 153 -0.59 11.39 -6.68
CA ILE A 153 -1.76 10.56 -7.05
C ILE A 153 -2.98 11.43 -7.30
N SER A 154 -3.23 12.41 -6.42
CA SER A 154 -4.36 13.34 -6.49
C SER A 154 -3.98 14.64 -5.81
N GLU A 155 -4.25 15.77 -6.46
CA GLU A 155 -4.01 17.10 -5.90
C GLU A 155 -4.69 17.27 -4.54
N GLY A 156 -4.02 17.92 -3.60
CA GLY A 156 -4.52 18.17 -2.25
C GLY A 156 -4.56 16.93 -1.33
N VAL A 157 -3.99 15.81 -1.76
CA VAL A 157 -3.86 14.58 -0.96
C VAL A 157 -2.39 14.24 -0.77
N ALA A 158 -2.00 13.94 0.46
CA ALA A 158 -0.65 13.52 0.80
C ALA A 158 -0.67 12.18 1.54
N SER A 159 0.44 11.46 1.50
CA SER A 159 0.60 10.20 2.19
C SER A 159 2.01 10.05 2.77
N VAL A 160 2.09 9.35 3.89
CA VAL A 160 3.35 8.83 4.44
C VAL A 160 3.26 7.32 4.54
N ALA A 161 4.36 6.60 4.34
CA ALA A 161 4.37 5.14 4.44
C ALA A 161 5.70 4.57 4.92
N VAL A 162 5.64 3.40 5.56
CA VAL A 162 6.78 2.64 6.07
C VAL A 162 6.62 1.17 5.70
N ALA A 163 7.70 0.51 5.31
CA ALA A 163 7.70 -0.92 4.99
C ALA A 163 7.65 -1.79 6.25
N SER A 164 6.92 -2.88 6.18
CA SER A 164 7.05 -4.05 7.04
C SER A 164 7.74 -5.19 6.29
N HIS A 165 8.41 -6.07 7.03
CA HIS A 165 9.28 -7.09 6.45
C HIS A 165 8.85 -8.49 6.87
N ASP A 166 9.20 -9.47 6.07
CA ASP A 166 9.05 -10.89 6.40
C ASP A 166 10.21 -11.39 7.29
N HIS A 167 10.22 -12.69 7.54
CA HIS A 167 11.24 -13.36 8.33
C HIS A 167 12.64 -13.37 7.68
N ASP A 168 12.72 -13.16 6.36
CA ASP A 168 13.97 -13.03 5.59
C ASP A 168 14.46 -11.57 5.50
N GLY A 169 13.72 -10.63 6.10
CA GLY A 169 14.01 -9.19 6.02
C GLY A 169 13.64 -8.56 4.68
N ARG A 170 12.83 -9.24 3.85
CA ARG A 170 12.34 -8.69 2.59
C ARG A 170 11.10 -7.83 2.83
N PRO A 171 10.87 -6.76 2.03
CA PRO A 171 9.67 -5.95 2.15
C PRO A 171 8.43 -6.79 1.84
N ALA A 172 7.55 -6.97 2.83
CA ALA A 172 6.34 -7.78 2.72
C ALA A 172 5.11 -6.90 2.45
N ALA A 173 4.98 -5.78 3.16
CA ALA A 173 3.89 -4.84 2.98
C ALA A 173 4.29 -3.43 3.40
N SER A 174 3.51 -2.44 2.97
CA SER A 174 3.61 -1.06 3.41
C SER A 174 2.45 -0.72 4.35
N VAL A 175 2.76 0.03 5.40
CA VAL A 175 1.80 0.69 6.27
C VAL A 175 1.76 2.16 5.87
N GLY A 176 0.66 2.61 5.30
CA GLY A 176 0.45 3.96 4.80
C GLY A 176 -0.60 4.72 5.61
N LEU A 177 -0.44 6.03 5.68
CA LEU A 177 -1.43 6.99 6.16
C LEU A 177 -1.64 8.03 5.08
N THR A 178 -2.87 8.17 4.61
CA THR A 178 -3.27 9.13 3.56
C THR A 178 -4.23 10.15 4.16
N PHE A 179 -3.98 11.42 3.92
CA PHE A 179 -4.68 12.56 4.49
C PHE A 179 -4.72 13.74 3.51
N ARG A 180 -5.48 14.78 3.83
CA ARG A 180 -5.46 16.02 3.05
C ARG A 180 -4.15 16.78 3.31
N SER A 181 -3.51 17.27 2.24
CA SER A 181 -2.20 17.97 2.32
C SER A 181 -2.23 19.18 3.23
N ASP A 182 -3.36 19.91 3.26
CA ASP A 182 -3.57 21.13 4.04
C ASP A 182 -3.78 20.87 5.55
N GLN A 183 -3.99 19.61 5.95
CA GLN A 183 -4.28 19.23 7.34
C GLN A 183 -3.06 18.70 8.10
N ALA A 184 -1.91 18.54 7.46
CA ALA A 184 -0.69 18.06 8.10
C ALA A 184 0.54 18.80 7.57
N ASP A 185 1.13 19.61 8.42
CA ASP A 185 2.42 20.25 8.16
C ASP A 185 3.57 19.22 8.23
N ARG A 186 4.80 19.67 7.96
CA ARG A 186 5.98 18.80 7.97
C ARG A 186 6.21 18.10 9.32
N GLY A 187 5.91 18.77 10.42
CA GLY A 187 6.03 18.20 11.77
C GLY A 187 5.00 17.11 12.00
N ALA A 188 3.75 17.36 11.67
CA ALA A 188 2.66 16.39 11.77
C ALA A 188 2.94 15.15 10.89
N ARG A 189 3.45 15.34 9.65
CA ARG A 189 3.83 14.22 8.75
C ARG A 189 4.91 13.33 9.37
N ALA A 190 5.90 13.89 10.04
CA ALA A 190 6.92 13.13 10.75
C ALA A 190 6.34 12.32 11.92
N VAL A 191 5.37 12.87 12.66
CA VAL A 191 4.66 12.16 13.74
C VAL A 191 3.82 11.02 13.16
N LEU A 192 3.10 11.25 12.06
CA LEU A 192 2.34 10.21 11.35
C LEU A 192 3.25 9.08 10.85
N ALA A 193 4.41 9.42 10.27
CA ALA A 193 5.40 8.43 9.83
C ALA A 193 5.96 7.61 11.00
N ALA A 194 6.18 8.25 12.18
CA ALA A 194 6.60 7.55 13.38
C ALA A 194 5.53 6.56 13.89
N ALA A 195 4.24 6.93 13.83
CA ALA A 195 3.12 6.04 14.15
C ALA A 195 3.05 4.85 13.16
N ALA A 196 3.11 5.12 11.85
CA ALA A 196 3.16 4.09 10.82
C ALA A 196 4.35 3.13 11.02
N ARG A 197 5.53 3.66 11.44
CA ARG A 197 6.71 2.85 11.74
C ARG A 197 6.51 1.91 12.93
N ARG A 198 5.80 2.34 13.98
CA ARG A 198 5.46 1.46 15.12
C ARG A 198 4.55 0.32 14.67
N CYS A 199 3.53 0.64 13.88
CA CYS A 199 2.61 -0.33 13.31
C CYS A 199 3.35 -1.32 12.38
N ALA A 200 4.18 -0.84 11.45
CA ALA A 200 4.98 -1.67 10.54
C ALA A 200 5.90 -2.64 11.31
N ARG A 201 6.57 -2.17 12.37
CA ARG A 201 7.38 -3.04 13.23
C ARG A 201 6.56 -4.10 13.95
N GLU A 202 5.36 -3.80 14.38
CA GLU A 202 4.45 -4.79 14.98
C GLU A 202 4.07 -5.86 13.97
N ILE A 203 3.72 -5.47 12.73
CA ILE A 203 3.39 -6.40 11.64
C ILE A 203 4.60 -7.28 11.31
N THR A 204 5.80 -6.69 11.18
CA THR A 204 7.07 -7.45 10.96
C THR A 204 7.26 -8.51 12.04
N ARG A 205 7.12 -8.16 13.33
CA ARG A 205 7.27 -9.15 14.42
C ARG A 205 6.24 -10.28 14.34
N ARG A 206 5.01 -9.97 13.94
CA ARG A 206 3.95 -10.99 13.80
C ARG A 206 4.21 -11.91 12.61
N LEU A 207 4.70 -11.38 11.49
CA LEU A 207 5.09 -12.16 10.32
C LEU A 207 6.29 -13.09 10.64
N SER A 208 7.28 -12.59 11.37
CA SER A 208 8.45 -13.38 11.80
C SER A 208 8.08 -14.47 12.81
N GLY A 209 7.14 -14.21 13.72
CA GLY A 209 6.66 -15.19 14.72
C GLY A 209 5.75 -16.25 14.13
N SER A 210 5.05 -15.97 13.03
CA SER A 210 4.15 -16.94 12.37
C SER A 210 4.92 -18.01 11.57
N GLY A 211 6.20 -17.82 11.27
CA GLY A 211 7.07 -18.81 10.64
C GLY A 211 7.60 -19.89 11.59
N ALA A 212 7.44 -19.73 12.91
CA ALA A 212 7.81 -20.70 13.92
C ALA A 212 6.62 -21.61 14.28
N GLY A 213 6.04 -22.29 13.29
CA GLY A 213 5.17 -23.44 13.52
C GLY A 213 6.02 -24.60 14.11
N PRO A 214 5.46 -25.46 14.99
CA PRO A 214 6.22 -26.54 15.59
C PRO A 214 6.84 -27.43 14.49
N ARG A 215 8.16 -27.48 14.46
CA ARG A 215 8.87 -28.53 13.72
C ARG A 215 8.56 -29.81 14.47
N ALA A 216 7.67 -30.63 13.88
CA ALA A 216 7.42 -31.99 14.33
C ALA A 216 8.62 -32.89 13.96
#